data_6946cca9b95c8593daf2ff6263865bba
#
_entry.id   6946cca9b95c8593daf2ff6263865bba
#
_cell.length_a   1.000
_cell.length_b   1.000
_cell.length_c   1.000
_cell.angle_alpha   90.00
_cell.angle_beta   90.00
_cell.angle_gamma   90.00
#
_symmetry.space_group_name_H-M   'P 1'
#
loop_
_entity.id
_entity.type
_entity.pdbx_description
1 polymer ?
#
loop_
_entity_poly.entity_id
_entity_poly.type
_entity_poly.pdbx_seq_one_letter_code
_entity_poly.pdbx_strand_id
1 'polypeptide(L)'
;FLELLEALGTQRDVHLLAHQPSPAMTRAVVASASTSQHRALHRSEDQTGDLVSHPLLLSWARPARESMVLLADHLTEIIGHEAAAEAEPTTLLERIQRDIHTDTAPAGDFSPDPADRSIQIHTCHGNTRQVEVLRDQILHLLADDPTLTEDDIVVFCPALDEFAPLIESVLGPPAGSGGRSDESPLPGAPTLSYRLTDRSL
;
A
#
# COMPACT_ATOMS: atom_id res chain seq x y z
N PHE A 1 13.85 20.12 -10.58
CA PHE A 1 13.16 19.05 -11.35
C PHE A 1 11.81 19.56 -11.87
N LEU A 2 10.94 20.12 -10.99
CA LEU A 2 9.62 20.65 -11.39
C LEU A 2 9.74 21.78 -12.42
N GLU A 3 10.66 22.72 -12.25
CA GLU A 3 10.94 23.77 -13.22
C GLU A 3 11.30 23.24 -14.61
N LEU A 4 12.00 22.09 -14.67
CA LEU A 4 12.32 21.43 -15.94
C LEU A 4 11.07 20.85 -16.59
N LEU A 5 10.20 20.21 -15.81
CA LEU A 5 8.92 19.69 -16.32
C LEU A 5 8.01 20.82 -16.80
N GLU A 6 7.98 21.93 -16.08
CA GLU A 6 7.22 23.13 -16.45
C GLU A 6 7.73 23.73 -17.76
N ALA A 7 9.07 23.84 -17.92
CA ALA A 7 9.67 24.29 -19.16
C ALA A 7 9.36 23.34 -20.36
N LEU A 8 9.32 22.04 -20.14
CA LEU A 8 8.88 21.07 -21.13
C LEU A 8 7.38 21.21 -21.44
N GLY A 9 6.57 21.50 -20.45
CA GLY A 9 5.12 21.71 -20.57
C GLY A 9 4.74 22.88 -21.48
N THR A 10 5.65 23.84 -21.69
CA THR A 10 5.43 24.92 -22.67
C THR A 10 5.44 24.46 -24.13
N GLN A 11 5.99 23.30 -24.41
CA GLN A 11 6.18 22.77 -25.77
C GLN A 11 5.46 21.43 -26.01
N ARG A 12 5.15 20.70 -24.96
CA ARG A 12 4.54 19.36 -25.02
C ARG A 12 3.66 19.13 -23.82
N ASP A 13 2.67 18.27 -23.97
CA ASP A 13 1.90 17.77 -22.82
C ASP A 13 2.79 16.92 -21.92
N VAL A 14 2.78 17.24 -20.63
CA VAL A 14 3.51 16.50 -19.60
C VAL A 14 2.50 15.90 -18.63
N HIS A 15 2.47 14.57 -18.53
CA HIS A 15 1.59 13.84 -17.63
C HIS A 15 2.39 13.31 -16.45
N LEU A 16 1.95 13.66 -15.25
CA LEU A 16 2.47 13.11 -14.00
C LEU A 16 1.46 12.13 -13.42
N LEU A 17 1.84 10.86 -13.34
CA LEU A 17 1.02 9.82 -12.72
C LEU A 17 1.46 9.66 -11.25
N ALA A 18 0.57 9.99 -10.33
CA ALA A 18 0.83 9.90 -8.91
C ALA A 18 -0.24 9.05 -8.23
N HIS A 19 0.18 8.07 -7.44
CA HIS A 19 -0.74 7.30 -6.62
C HIS A 19 -1.16 8.11 -5.39
N GLN A 20 -2.48 8.24 -5.18
CA GLN A 20 -3.06 8.97 -4.07
C GLN A 20 -3.97 8.06 -3.24
N PRO A 21 -3.80 8.02 -1.91
CA PRO A 21 -4.60 7.14 -1.07
C PRO A 21 -6.05 7.58 -0.94
N SER A 22 -6.34 8.88 -1.13
CA SER A 22 -7.68 9.46 -0.98
C SER A 22 -7.90 10.62 -1.93
N PRO A 23 -8.84 10.52 -2.87
CA PRO A 23 -9.25 11.65 -3.71
C PRO A 23 -9.83 12.82 -2.89
N ALA A 24 -10.53 12.53 -1.80
CA ALA A 24 -11.09 13.55 -0.91
C ALA A 24 -9.96 14.36 -0.24
N MET A 25 -8.96 13.69 0.32
CA MET A 25 -7.77 14.32 0.86
C MET A 25 -7.03 15.15 -0.19
N THR A 26 -6.83 14.60 -1.39
CA THR A 26 -6.12 15.29 -2.48
C THR A 26 -6.83 16.59 -2.84
N ARG A 27 -8.14 16.58 -3.01
CA ARG A 27 -8.93 17.78 -3.31
C ARG A 27 -8.80 18.83 -2.19
N ALA A 28 -8.88 18.44 -0.93
CA ALA A 28 -8.76 19.34 0.21
C ALA A 28 -7.37 20.00 0.28
N VAL A 29 -6.31 19.21 0.11
CA VAL A 29 -4.92 19.69 0.13
C VAL A 29 -4.64 20.64 -1.02
N VAL A 30 -5.03 20.30 -2.25
CA VAL A 30 -4.83 21.14 -3.43
C VAL A 30 -5.62 22.46 -3.31
N ALA A 31 -6.87 22.40 -2.83
CA ALA A 31 -7.67 23.62 -2.61
C ALA A 31 -7.04 24.54 -1.56
N SER A 32 -6.49 23.99 -0.48
CA SER A 32 -5.76 24.75 0.54
C SER A 32 -4.47 25.35 -0.04
N ALA A 33 -3.73 24.58 -0.84
CA ALA A 33 -2.51 24.99 -1.48
C ALA A 33 -2.73 26.20 -2.40
N SER A 34 -3.78 26.20 -3.20
CA SER A 34 -4.10 27.27 -4.13
C SER A 34 -4.50 28.61 -3.47
N THR A 35 -4.86 28.59 -2.19
CA THR A 35 -5.27 29.81 -1.45
C THR A 35 -4.16 30.44 -0.61
N SER A 36 -3.07 29.71 -0.39
CA SER A 36 -1.93 30.19 0.42
C SER A 36 -0.77 30.53 -0.50
N GLN A 37 -0.14 31.71 -0.32
CA GLN A 37 1.13 32.02 -1.00
C GLN A 37 2.21 31.06 -0.45
N HIS A 38 2.51 29.98 -1.19
CA HIS A 38 3.41 28.93 -0.76
C HIS A 38 4.84 29.42 -0.70
N ARG A 39 5.30 29.70 0.51
CA ARG A 39 6.72 29.63 0.87
C ARG A 39 7.03 28.15 1.18
N ALA A 40 8.25 27.72 0.89
CA ALA A 40 8.76 26.44 1.38
C ALA A 40 8.62 26.44 2.92
N LEU A 41 7.64 25.75 3.43
CA LEU A 41 7.38 25.63 4.86
C LEU A 41 8.35 24.58 5.45
N HIS A 42 8.84 24.86 6.63
CA HIS A 42 9.49 23.80 7.39
C HIS A 42 8.46 22.70 7.69
N ARG A 43 8.90 21.45 7.68
CA ARG A 43 8.05 20.28 7.96
C ARG A 43 7.31 20.35 9.30
N SER A 44 7.86 21.10 10.26
CA SER A 44 7.23 21.40 11.56
C SER A 44 6.04 22.35 11.47
N GLU A 45 5.90 23.08 10.37
CA GLU A 45 4.86 24.08 10.13
C GLU A 45 3.75 23.55 9.21
N ASP A 46 3.85 22.27 8.81
CA ASP A 46 2.87 21.61 7.96
C ASP A 46 1.53 21.47 8.69
N GLN A 47 0.53 22.17 8.21
CA GLN A 47 -0.86 22.14 8.71
C GLN A 47 -1.79 21.26 7.85
N THR A 48 -1.26 20.56 6.85
CA THR A 48 -2.08 19.70 5.99
C THR A 48 -2.75 18.56 6.75
N GLY A 49 -2.26 18.24 7.94
CA GLY A 49 -2.90 17.30 8.85
C GLY A 49 -4.31 17.72 9.28
N ASP A 50 -4.54 19.03 9.42
CA ASP A 50 -5.83 19.57 9.83
C ASP A 50 -6.92 19.47 8.74
N LEU A 51 -6.50 19.13 7.52
CA LEU A 51 -7.38 18.98 6.36
C LEU A 51 -7.92 17.54 6.19
N VAL A 52 -7.50 16.61 7.04
CA VAL A 52 -7.87 15.20 6.94
C VAL A 52 -8.57 14.70 8.20
N SER A 53 -9.54 13.84 8.01
CA SER A 53 -10.38 13.30 9.08
C SER A 53 -9.99 11.87 9.48
N HIS A 54 -9.51 11.08 8.52
CA HIS A 54 -9.18 9.67 8.77
C HIS A 54 -7.80 9.52 9.43
N PRO A 55 -7.66 8.80 10.56
CA PRO A 55 -6.39 8.72 11.33
C PRO A 55 -5.23 8.08 10.56
N LEU A 56 -5.49 7.15 9.64
CA LEU A 56 -4.44 6.59 8.78
C LEU A 56 -3.94 7.60 7.75
N LEU A 57 -4.82 8.44 7.20
CA LEU A 57 -4.41 9.52 6.31
C LEU A 57 -3.61 10.59 7.05
N LEU A 58 -4.00 10.87 8.30
CA LEU A 58 -3.26 11.80 9.15
C LEU A 58 -1.83 11.30 9.39
N SER A 59 -1.66 10.04 9.78
CA SER A 59 -0.36 9.48 10.18
C SER A 59 0.51 9.04 9.00
N TRP A 60 -0.04 8.31 8.03
CA TRP A 60 0.75 7.64 6.98
C TRP A 60 0.76 8.38 5.64
N ALA A 61 -0.27 9.19 5.34
CA ALA A 61 -0.33 9.90 4.07
C ALA A 61 0.39 11.26 4.07
N ARG A 62 1.17 11.58 5.09
CA ARG A 62 1.92 12.84 5.15
C ARG A 62 2.81 13.08 3.92
N PRO A 63 3.61 12.12 3.43
CA PRO A 63 4.40 12.31 2.21
C PRO A 63 3.54 12.61 0.97
N ALA A 64 2.36 11.99 0.87
CA ALA A 64 1.43 12.25 -0.22
C ALA A 64 0.85 13.67 -0.13
N ARG A 65 0.48 14.14 1.07
CA ARG A 65 0.01 15.52 1.27
C ARG A 65 1.09 16.54 0.94
N GLU A 66 2.32 16.35 1.48
CA GLU A 66 3.46 17.22 1.18
C GLU A 66 3.74 17.30 -0.32
N SER A 67 3.68 16.15 -1.02
CA SER A 67 3.86 16.10 -2.48
C SER A 67 2.78 16.87 -3.22
N MET A 68 1.52 16.77 -2.79
CA MET A 68 0.42 17.49 -3.43
C MET A 68 0.53 19.00 -3.23
N VAL A 69 0.97 19.46 -2.07
CA VAL A 69 1.27 20.89 -1.85
C VAL A 69 2.34 21.39 -2.81
N LEU A 70 3.42 20.63 -2.97
CA LEU A 70 4.51 21.01 -3.88
C LEU A 70 4.09 21.00 -5.36
N LEU A 71 3.18 20.12 -5.73
CA LEU A 71 2.73 19.97 -7.11
C LEU A 71 1.60 20.93 -7.47
N ALA A 72 0.81 21.40 -6.51
CA ALA A 72 -0.40 22.17 -6.75
C ALA A 72 -0.18 23.40 -7.65
N ASP A 73 0.93 24.11 -7.45
CA ASP A 73 1.26 25.33 -8.22
C ASP A 73 1.75 25.03 -9.65
N HIS A 74 2.14 23.79 -9.93
CA HIS A 74 2.71 23.36 -11.21
C HIS A 74 1.71 22.56 -12.08
N LEU A 75 0.54 22.19 -11.51
CA LEU A 75 -0.46 21.41 -12.22
C LEU A 75 -1.51 22.32 -12.84
N THR A 76 -1.74 22.18 -14.15
CA THR A 76 -2.82 22.87 -14.85
C THR A 76 -4.16 22.15 -14.70
N GLU A 77 -4.13 20.82 -14.56
CA GLU A 77 -5.30 19.97 -14.41
C GLU A 77 -4.96 18.75 -13.56
N ILE A 78 -5.90 18.34 -12.71
CA ILE A 78 -5.82 17.11 -11.94
C ILE A 78 -6.97 16.22 -12.37
N ILE A 79 -6.64 15.11 -13.04
CA ILE A 79 -7.59 14.11 -13.48
C ILE A 79 -7.58 12.96 -12.47
N GLY A 80 -8.64 12.82 -11.68
CA GLY A 80 -8.82 11.69 -10.81
C GLY A 80 -9.35 10.49 -11.60
N HIS A 81 -8.59 9.40 -11.63
CA HIS A 81 -9.09 8.10 -12.03
C HIS A 81 -9.66 7.41 -10.77
N GLU A 82 -10.89 7.75 -10.44
CA GLU A 82 -11.57 7.11 -9.31
C GLU A 82 -12.05 5.73 -9.77
N ALA A 83 -11.78 4.71 -8.96
CA ALA A 83 -12.49 3.44 -9.09
C ALA A 83 -13.99 3.72 -8.92
N ALA A 84 -14.81 3.05 -9.71
CA ALA A 84 -16.27 3.30 -9.72
C ALA A 84 -16.82 3.26 -8.29
N ALA A 85 -17.78 4.15 -8.00
CA ALA A 85 -18.44 4.19 -6.71
C ALA A 85 -19.01 2.81 -6.37
N GLU A 86 -18.45 2.23 -5.34
CA GLU A 86 -18.63 0.84 -5.03
C GLU A 86 -19.87 0.61 -4.17
N ALA A 87 -20.36 -0.61 -4.22
CA ALA A 87 -21.42 -1.11 -3.36
C ALA A 87 -21.11 -0.82 -1.88
N GLU A 88 -22.13 -0.89 -1.02
CA GLU A 88 -21.92 -0.80 0.42
C GLU A 88 -20.92 -1.87 0.90
N PRO A 89 -19.94 -1.51 1.74
CA PRO A 89 -18.91 -2.43 2.20
C PRO A 89 -19.54 -3.56 3.01
N THR A 90 -19.16 -4.78 2.67
CA THR A 90 -19.63 -6.01 3.33
C THR A 90 -18.58 -6.59 4.26
N THR A 91 -17.32 -6.27 4.03
CA THR A 91 -16.18 -6.73 4.82
C THR A 91 -15.51 -5.57 5.56
N LEU A 92 -14.75 -5.91 6.59
CA LEU A 92 -13.97 -4.93 7.37
C LEU A 92 -12.93 -4.22 6.49
N LEU A 93 -12.28 -4.96 5.59
CA LEU A 93 -11.28 -4.38 4.67
C LEU A 93 -11.93 -3.36 3.73
N GLU A 94 -13.05 -3.70 3.09
CA GLU A 94 -13.78 -2.79 2.21
C GLU A 94 -14.24 -1.53 2.95
N ARG A 95 -14.68 -1.68 4.20
CA ARG A 95 -15.06 -0.54 5.04
C ARG A 95 -13.87 0.40 5.29
N ILE A 96 -12.71 -0.15 5.69
CA ILE A 96 -11.51 0.66 5.93
C ILE A 96 -11.02 1.32 4.64
N GLN A 97 -11.01 0.61 3.52
CA GLN A 97 -10.63 1.17 2.22
C GLN A 97 -11.56 2.31 1.80
N ARG A 98 -12.87 2.15 1.99
CA ARG A 98 -13.86 3.20 1.73
C ARG A 98 -13.65 4.43 2.61
N ASP A 99 -13.47 4.23 3.93
CA ASP A 99 -13.26 5.33 4.87
C ASP A 99 -11.97 6.11 4.54
N ILE A 100 -10.89 5.43 4.13
CA ILE A 100 -9.66 6.05 3.63
C ILE A 100 -9.95 6.83 2.34
N HIS A 101 -10.61 6.20 1.38
CA HIS A 101 -10.88 6.80 0.07
C HIS A 101 -11.72 8.09 0.20
N THR A 102 -12.72 8.08 1.06
CA THR A 102 -13.61 9.22 1.31
C THR A 102 -13.12 10.19 2.38
N ASP A 103 -11.99 9.91 3.02
CA ASP A 103 -11.47 10.65 4.18
C ASP A 103 -12.50 10.76 5.31
N THR A 104 -13.13 9.67 5.66
CA THR A 104 -14.14 9.59 6.71
C THR A 104 -13.55 9.02 7.99
N ALA A 105 -13.71 9.71 9.11
CA ALA A 105 -13.28 9.21 10.40
C ALA A 105 -14.10 7.95 10.79
N PRO A 106 -13.43 6.90 11.34
CA PRO A 106 -14.15 5.69 11.79
C PRO A 106 -15.21 6.02 12.83
N ALA A 107 -16.46 5.69 12.55
CA ALA A 107 -17.59 5.97 13.45
C ALA A 107 -17.87 4.83 14.45
N GLY A 108 -17.27 3.65 14.26
CA GLY A 108 -17.51 2.47 15.09
C GLY A 108 -18.89 1.83 14.89
N ASP A 109 -19.55 2.18 13.81
CA ASP A 109 -20.93 1.75 13.45
C ASP A 109 -20.96 0.50 12.56
N PHE A 110 -19.80 0.05 12.07
CA PHE A 110 -19.68 -1.13 11.22
C PHE A 110 -19.45 -2.39 12.06
N SER A 111 -20.27 -3.40 11.81
CA SER A 111 -20.14 -4.72 12.42
C SER A 111 -19.96 -5.75 11.30
N PRO A 112 -18.73 -6.25 11.07
CA PRO A 112 -18.49 -7.25 10.05
C PRO A 112 -19.17 -8.57 10.39
N ASP A 113 -19.42 -9.40 9.37
CA ASP A 113 -19.87 -10.75 9.57
C ASP A 113 -18.86 -11.52 10.45
N PRO A 114 -19.28 -12.34 11.43
CA PRO A 114 -18.37 -13.18 12.21
C PRO A 114 -17.50 -14.13 11.38
N ALA A 115 -17.90 -14.46 10.16
CA ALA A 115 -17.14 -15.23 9.20
C ALA A 115 -16.18 -14.41 8.34
N ASP A 116 -16.20 -13.07 8.47
CA ASP A 116 -15.29 -12.19 7.71
C ASP A 116 -13.83 -12.53 8.01
N ARG A 117 -13.06 -12.75 6.96
CA ARG A 117 -11.63 -13.07 6.97
C ARG A 117 -10.80 -12.06 6.19
N SER A 118 -11.40 -10.94 5.81
CA SER A 118 -10.74 -9.91 5.00
C SER A 118 -9.52 -9.28 5.68
N ILE A 119 -9.50 -9.28 7.02
CA ILE A 119 -8.34 -8.88 7.83
C ILE A 119 -8.09 -9.95 8.89
N GLN A 120 -6.86 -10.45 8.93
CA GLN A 120 -6.44 -11.44 9.91
C GLN A 120 -5.15 -10.99 10.60
N ILE A 121 -5.08 -11.19 11.91
CA ILE A 121 -3.91 -10.86 12.74
C ILE A 121 -3.42 -12.15 13.39
N HIS A 122 -2.19 -12.54 13.07
CA HIS A 122 -1.54 -13.72 13.62
C HIS A 122 -0.42 -13.31 14.58
N THR A 123 -0.46 -13.81 15.80
CA THR A 123 0.62 -13.63 16.79
C THR A 123 1.42 -14.90 16.91
N CYS A 124 2.74 -14.82 16.80
CA CYS A 124 3.63 -15.96 16.75
C CYS A 124 4.79 -15.82 17.74
N HIS A 125 5.28 -16.95 18.28
CA HIS A 125 6.50 -16.98 19.05
C HIS A 125 7.73 -17.16 18.14
N GLY A 126 8.50 -16.09 17.98
CA GLY A 126 9.75 -16.08 17.22
C GLY A 126 9.55 -15.98 15.70
N ASN A 127 10.60 -15.51 15.03
CA ASN A 127 10.59 -15.13 13.62
C ASN A 127 10.39 -16.34 12.68
N THR A 128 10.99 -17.48 13.00
CA THR A 128 10.83 -18.71 12.20
C THR A 128 9.36 -19.15 12.19
N ARG A 129 8.72 -19.16 13.35
CA ARG A 129 7.30 -19.54 13.44
C ARG A 129 6.40 -18.56 12.71
N GLN A 130 6.75 -17.29 12.69
CA GLN A 130 6.03 -16.26 11.93
C GLN A 130 6.07 -16.56 10.43
N VAL A 131 7.22 -16.95 9.89
CA VAL A 131 7.35 -17.32 8.46
C VAL A 131 6.61 -18.63 8.15
N GLU A 132 6.64 -19.61 9.05
CA GLU A 132 5.87 -20.85 8.89
C GLU A 132 4.36 -20.57 8.83
N VAL A 133 3.84 -19.74 9.73
CA VAL A 133 2.42 -19.34 9.74
C VAL A 133 2.06 -18.57 8.48
N LEU A 134 2.94 -17.65 8.02
CA LEU A 134 2.73 -16.94 6.77
C LEU A 134 2.62 -17.92 5.59
N ARG A 135 3.54 -18.89 5.50
CA ARG A 135 3.50 -19.92 4.46
C ARG A 135 2.18 -20.69 4.50
N ASP A 136 1.76 -21.15 5.67
CA ASP A 136 0.52 -21.90 5.83
C ASP A 136 -0.70 -21.06 5.40
N GLN A 137 -0.72 -19.76 5.75
CA GLN A 137 -1.80 -18.86 5.33
C GLN A 137 -1.83 -18.63 3.82
N ILE A 138 -0.69 -18.46 3.17
CA ILE A 138 -0.61 -18.34 1.70
C ILE A 138 -1.15 -19.62 1.05
N LEU A 139 -0.74 -20.79 1.53
CA LEU A 139 -1.21 -22.07 0.97
C LEU A 139 -2.73 -22.25 1.15
N HIS A 140 -3.29 -21.85 2.30
CA HIS A 140 -4.72 -21.87 2.51
C HIS A 140 -5.46 -20.92 1.56
N LEU A 141 -4.97 -19.68 1.39
CA LEU A 141 -5.57 -18.73 0.45
C LEU A 141 -5.60 -19.27 -0.98
N LEU A 142 -4.50 -19.84 -1.46
CA LEU A 142 -4.41 -20.43 -2.80
C LEU A 142 -5.27 -21.68 -2.96
N ALA A 143 -5.51 -22.44 -1.86
CA ALA A 143 -6.39 -23.60 -1.86
C ALA A 143 -7.88 -23.21 -1.84
N ASP A 144 -8.23 -22.16 -1.11
CA ASP A 144 -9.61 -21.72 -0.92
C ASP A 144 -10.13 -20.91 -2.11
N ASP A 145 -9.25 -20.17 -2.80
CA ASP A 145 -9.59 -19.39 -4.00
C ASP A 145 -8.74 -19.81 -5.22
N PRO A 146 -9.28 -20.65 -6.10
CA PRO A 146 -8.57 -21.10 -7.30
C PRO A 146 -8.33 -20.00 -8.36
N THR A 147 -8.87 -18.81 -8.17
CA THR A 147 -8.60 -17.66 -9.05
C THR A 147 -7.33 -16.92 -8.67
N LEU A 148 -6.84 -17.09 -7.42
CA LEU A 148 -5.59 -16.51 -6.95
C LEU A 148 -4.37 -17.28 -7.45
N THR A 149 -3.34 -16.53 -7.76
CA THR A 149 -2.00 -17.02 -8.06
C THR A 149 -0.98 -16.42 -7.10
N GLU A 150 0.22 -16.97 -7.05
CA GLU A 150 1.29 -16.43 -6.20
C GLU A 150 1.66 -14.98 -6.58
N ASP A 151 1.47 -14.60 -7.85
CA ASP A 151 1.74 -13.25 -8.34
C ASP A 151 0.75 -12.19 -7.81
N ASP A 152 -0.41 -12.64 -7.29
CA ASP A 152 -1.41 -11.75 -6.69
C ASP A 152 -1.11 -11.44 -5.21
N ILE A 153 -0.10 -12.11 -4.62
CA ILE A 153 0.22 -12.02 -3.21
C ILE A 153 1.50 -11.20 -3.00
N VAL A 154 1.39 -10.14 -2.20
CA VAL A 154 2.54 -9.29 -1.83
C VAL A 154 2.77 -9.36 -0.32
N VAL A 155 4.02 -9.61 0.06
CA VAL A 155 4.45 -9.64 1.46
C VAL A 155 5.39 -8.46 1.74
N PHE A 156 5.00 -7.58 2.65
CA PHE A 156 5.85 -6.48 3.11
C PHE A 156 6.59 -6.89 4.37
N CYS A 157 7.91 -6.83 4.32
CA CYS A 157 8.79 -7.16 5.44
C CYS A 157 9.72 -5.99 5.75
N PRO A 158 9.54 -5.27 6.88
CA PRO A 158 10.36 -4.10 7.21
C PRO A 158 11.82 -4.46 7.61
N ALA A 159 12.09 -5.72 7.94
CA ALA A 159 13.41 -6.22 8.34
C ALA A 159 13.86 -7.37 7.42
N LEU A 160 13.86 -7.14 6.10
CA LEU A 160 14.08 -8.18 5.11
C LEU A 160 15.42 -8.92 5.28
N ASP A 161 16.50 -8.23 5.66
CA ASP A 161 17.81 -8.85 5.87
C ASP A 161 17.80 -9.89 7.00
N GLU A 162 16.99 -9.68 8.04
CA GLU A 162 16.79 -10.62 9.13
C GLU A 162 15.90 -11.81 8.72
N PHE A 163 14.86 -11.54 7.97
CA PHE A 163 13.87 -12.55 7.59
C PHE A 163 14.25 -13.35 6.34
N ALA A 164 15.06 -12.82 5.43
CA ALA A 164 15.39 -13.50 4.18
C ALA A 164 15.96 -14.93 4.38
N PRO A 165 16.89 -15.19 5.30
CA PRO A 165 17.36 -16.56 5.54
C PRO A 165 16.26 -17.48 6.07
N LEU A 166 15.33 -16.96 6.87
CA LEU A 166 14.19 -17.72 7.40
C LEU A 166 13.17 -18.02 6.31
N ILE A 167 12.92 -17.06 5.45
CA ILE A 167 12.05 -17.23 4.27
C ILE A 167 12.62 -18.32 3.36
N GLU A 168 13.90 -18.24 3.02
CA GLU A 168 14.59 -19.24 2.20
C GLU A 168 14.56 -20.64 2.84
N SER A 169 14.66 -20.73 4.16
CA SER A 169 14.63 -22.01 4.88
C SER A 169 13.23 -22.65 4.93
N VAL A 170 12.16 -21.83 4.93
CA VAL A 170 10.78 -22.30 5.09
C VAL A 170 10.08 -22.46 3.74
N LEU A 171 10.29 -21.52 2.81
CA LEU A 171 9.66 -21.54 1.48
C LEU A 171 10.52 -22.20 0.41
N GLY A 172 11.81 -22.37 0.64
CA GLY A 172 12.79 -22.79 -0.35
C GLY A 172 13.49 -21.60 -1.04
N PRO A 173 14.40 -21.86 -1.99
CA PRO A 173 15.13 -20.81 -2.68
C PRO A 173 14.19 -19.96 -3.57
N PRO A 174 14.42 -18.64 -3.66
CA PRO A 174 13.61 -17.78 -4.49
C PRO A 174 13.74 -18.10 -5.98
N ALA A 175 12.71 -17.78 -6.76
CA ALA A 175 12.70 -17.97 -8.20
C ALA A 175 13.87 -17.24 -8.87
N GLY A 176 14.62 -17.94 -9.73
CA GLY A 176 15.76 -17.39 -10.47
C GLY A 176 17.10 -17.39 -9.71
N SER A 177 17.18 -17.92 -8.49
CA SER A 177 18.44 -18.01 -7.71
C SER A 177 19.38 -19.15 -8.13
N GLY A 178 19.01 -19.95 -9.16
CA GLY A 178 19.78 -21.11 -9.63
C GLY A 178 19.64 -22.35 -8.75
N GLY A 179 18.91 -22.29 -7.66
CA GLY A 179 18.46 -23.44 -6.88
C GLY A 179 17.35 -24.21 -7.59
N ARG A 180 17.19 -25.49 -7.28
CA ARG A 180 16.07 -26.28 -7.77
C ARG A 180 14.80 -25.77 -7.07
N SER A 181 14.00 -25.01 -7.79
CA SER A 181 12.71 -24.50 -7.33
C SER A 181 11.65 -25.59 -7.09
N ASP A 182 11.95 -26.83 -7.51
CA ASP A 182 11.01 -27.96 -7.43
C ASP A 182 11.12 -28.77 -6.12
N GLU A 183 12.08 -28.45 -5.26
CA GLU A 183 12.23 -29.13 -3.98
C GLU A 183 11.71 -28.24 -2.83
N SER A 184 10.55 -28.58 -2.32
CA SER A 184 10.07 -28.04 -1.04
C SER A 184 11.06 -28.45 0.08
N PRO A 185 11.40 -27.54 1.01
CA PRO A 185 12.21 -27.89 2.18
C PRO A 185 11.53 -28.96 3.06
N LEU A 186 10.26 -29.19 2.89
CA LEU A 186 9.49 -30.24 3.55
C LEU A 186 9.06 -31.28 2.51
N PRO A 187 9.44 -32.57 2.64
CA PRO A 187 9.03 -33.64 1.71
C PRO A 187 7.51 -33.70 1.58
N GLY A 188 7.00 -33.60 0.33
CA GLY A 188 5.58 -33.69 0.03
C GLY A 188 4.76 -32.41 0.32
N ALA A 189 5.40 -31.32 0.76
CA ALA A 189 4.71 -30.06 0.91
C ALA A 189 4.67 -29.28 -0.43
N PRO A 190 3.59 -28.50 -0.71
CA PRO A 190 3.52 -27.63 -1.87
C PRO A 190 4.68 -26.63 -1.88
N THR A 191 5.26 -26.39 -3.04
CA THR A 191 6.27 -25.35 -3.26
C THR A 191 5.56 -24.05 -3.58
N LEU A 192 6.09 -22.94 -3.05
CA LEU A 192 5.66 -21.58 -3.37
C LEU A 192 6.72 -20.92 -4.23
N SER A 193 6.32 -20.33 -5.37
CA SER A 193 7.20 -19.50 -6.18
C SER A 193 7.16 -18.07 -5.65
N TYR A 194 8.31 -17.48 -5.35
CA TYR A 194 8.37 -16.12 -4.82
C TYR A 194 9.64 -15.39 -5.27
N ARG A 195 9.65 -14.08 -5.12
CA ARG A 195 10.81 -13.21 -5.37
C ARG A 195 11.10 -12.36 -4.14
N LEU A 196 12.37 -12.23 -3.79
CA LEU A 196 12.82 -11.23 -2.83
C LEU A 196 13.30 -10.00 -3.59
N THR A 197 12.71 -8.86 -3.28
CA THR A 197 13.09 -7.56 -3.83
C THR A 197 13.66 -6.69 -2.72
N ASP A 198 14.50 -5.72 -3.07
CA ASP A 198 15.06 -4.75 -2.13
C ASP A 198 16.02 -5.38 -1.08
N ARG A 199 16.70 -6.46 -1.44
CA ARG A 199 17.76 -7.03 -0.61
C ARG A 199 19.02 -6.19 -0.78
N SER A 200 19.60 -5.70 0.32
CA SER A 200 20.92 -5.05 0.29
C SER A 200 21.98 -6.06 -0.15
N LEU A 201 22.82 -5.66 -1.13
CA LEU A 201 23.94 -6.46 -1.65
C LEU A 201 25.13 -6.38 -0.71
#